data_9a07fff321ac9ac5d1ed9fa1d2bd1fa4
#
_entry.id   9a07fff321ac9ac5d1ed9fa1d2bd1fa4
#
_cell.length_a   1.000
_cell.length_b   1.000
_cell.length_c   1.000
_cell.angle_alpha   90.00
_cell.angle_beta   90.00
_cell.angle_gamma   90.00
#
_symmetry.space_group_name_H-M   'P 1'
#
loop_
_entity.id
_entity.type
_entity.pdbx_description
1 polymer ?
#
loop_
_entity_poly.entity_id
_entity_poly.type
_entity_poly.pdbx_seq_one_letter_code
_entity_poly.pdbx_strand_id
1 'polypeptide(L)'
;MNLERWRSLSLKEQIGHITSEIVRASVWEERGDLSSRNGALERALELIDLTLECYSQSRRRELARLREVVAHCLVQSDRYPVTLSDLRC
;
A
#
# COMPACT_ATOMS: atom_id res chain seq x y z
N MET A 1 4.22 3.84 13.03
CA MET A 1 4.92 5.11 12.71
C MET A 1 3.99 6.27 13.05
N ASN A 2 4.48 7.34 13.68
CA ASN A 2 3.64 8.47 13.99
C ASN A 2 3.59 9.49 12.85
N LEU A 3 2.59 10.35 12.86
CA LEU A 3 2.34 11.32 11.80
C LEU A 3 3.45 12.36 11.67
N GLU A 4 4.01 12.84 12.77
CA GLU A 4 5.09 13.83 12.74
C GLU A 4 6.32 13.30 12.01
N ARG A 5 6.71 12.09 12.33
CA ARG A 5 7.84 11.44 11.70
C ARG A 5 7.58 11.22 10.21
N TRP A 6 6.36 10.81 9.89
CA TRP A 6 5.95 10.61 8.50
C TRP A 6 5.98 11.92 7.70
N ARG A 7 5.51 13.01 8.30
CA ARG A 7 5.52 14.34 7.67
C ARG A 7 6.92 14.85 7.39
N SER A 8 7.93 14.43 8.16
CA SER A 8 9.31 14.85 7.94
C SER A 8 9.94 14.24 6.69
N LEU A 9 9.36 13.18 6.16
CA LEU A 9 9.81 12.52 4.94
C LEU A 9 9.31 13.27 3.71
N SER A 10 10.10 13.24 2.64
CA SER A 10 9.65 13.75 1.35
C SER A 10 8.56 12.84 0.77
N LEU A 11 7.79 13.35 -0.20
CA LEU A 11 6.78 12.53 -0.88
C LEU A 11 7.43 11.29 -1.53
N LYS A 12 8.61 11.47 -2.12
CA LYS A 12 9.35 10.38 -2.74
C LYS A 12 9.67 9.28 -1.72
N GLU A 13 10.11 9.66 -0.53
CA GLU A 13 10.40 8.72 0.55
C GLU A 13 9.14 8.02 1.04
N GLN A 14 8.06 8.75 1.19
CA GLN A 14 6.77 8.21 1.61
C GLN A 14 6.25 7.18 0.60
N ILE A 15 6.27 7.51 -0.68
CA ILE A 15 5.87 6.58 -1.75
C ILE A 15 6.80 5.36 -1.76
N GLY A 16 8.10 5.57 -1.54
CA GLY A 16 9.05 4.46 -1.45
C GLY A 16 8.71 3.46 -0.35
N HIS A 17 8.31 3.93 0.81
CA HIS A 17 7.88 3.06 1.91
C HIS A 17 6.61 2.28 1.57
N ILE A 18 5.63 2.94 0.96
CA ILE A 18 4.39 2.29 0.52
C ILE A 18 4.69 1.22 -0.51
N THR A 19 5.50 1.55 -1.50
CA THR A 19 5.90 0.61 -2.56
C THR A 19 6.63 -0.61 -1.99
N SER A 20 7.50 -0.39 -1.01
CA SER A 20 8.23 -1.49 -0.35
C SER A 20 7.27 -2.48 0.31
N GLU A 21 6.20 -2.01 0.94
CA GLU A 21 5.22 -2.91 1.54
C GLU A 21 4.44 -3.69 0.48
N ILE A 22 4.12 -3.05 -0.64
CA ILE A 22 3.43 -3.72 -1.76
C ILE A 22 4.33 -4.81 -2.35
N VAL A 23 5.61 -4.53 -2.53
CA VAL A 23 6.58 -5.52 -3.03
C VAL A 23 6.70 -6.69 -2.07
N ARG A 24 6.79 -6.43 -0.78
CA ARG A 24 6.80 -7.52 0.23
C ARG A 24 5.56 -8.37 0.14
N ALA A 25 4.40 -7.73 0.01
CA ALA A 25 3.14 -8.45 -0.11
C ALA A 25 3.15 -9.37 -1.33
N SER A 26 3.66 -8.89 -2.48
CA SER A 26 3.72 -9.72 -3.67
C SER A 26 4.66 -10.91 -3.52
N VAL A 27 5.77 -10.74 -2.80
CA VAL A 27 6.70 -11.86 -2.52
C VAL A 27 6.03 -12.91 -1.64
N TRP A 28 5.30 -12.49 -0.59
CA TRP A 28 4.58 -13.42 0.26
C TRP A 28 3.46 -14.14 -0.49
N GLU A 29 2.78 -13.43 -1.40
CA GLU A 29 1.75 -14.03 -2.25
C GLU A 29 2.34 -15.13 -3.13
N GLU A 30 3.49 -14.90 -3.74
CA GLU A 30 4.19 -15.89 -4.56
C GLU A 30 4.60 -17.12 -3.76
N ARG A 31 4.89 -16.95 -2.48
CA ARG A 31 5.23 -18.04 -1.57
C ARG A 31 4.03 -18.75 -0.96
N GLY A 32 2.83 -18.24 -1.23
CA GLY A 32 1.59 -18.80 -0.68
C GLY A 32 1.32 -18.42 0.76
N ASP A 33 2.08 -17.49 1.33
CA ASP A 33 1.88 -17.03 2.71
C ASP A 33 0.92 -15.83 2.72
N LEU A 34 -0.37 -16.12 2.71
CA LEU A 34 -1.41 -15.09 2.63
C LEU A 34 -1.50 -14.25 3.91
N SER A 35 -1.17 -14.83 5.05
CA SER A 35 -1.18 -14.09 6.32
C SER A 35 -0.13 -12.97 6.32
N SER A 36 1.09 -13.28 5.92
CA SER A 36 2.17 -12.29 5.82
C SER A 36 1.88 -11.26 4.74
N ARG A 37 1.31 -11.70 3.60
CA ARG A 37 0.87 -10.79 2.55
C ARG A 37 -0.13 -9.79 3.07
N ASN A 38 -1.17 -10.25 3.77
CA ASN A 38 -2.21 -9.38 4.31
C ASN A 38 -1.64 -8.39 5.32
N GLY A 39 -0.71 -8.82 6.16
CA GLY A 39 -0.01 -7.91 7.07
C GLY A 39 0.73 -6.80 6.36
N ALA A 40 1.42 -7.11 5.26
CA ALA A 40 2.11 -6.10 4.45
C ALA A 40 1.12 -5.14 3.79
N LEU A 41 -0.01 -5.64 3.28
CA LEU A 41 -1.05 -4.79 2.67
C LEU A 41 -1.69 -3.86 3.71
N GLU A 42 -1.92 -4.34 4.92
CA GLU A 42 -2.44 -3.51 6.01
C GLU A 42 -1.48 -2.39 6.37
N ARG A 43 -0.18 -2.65 6.40
CA ARG A 43 0.83 -1.62 6.62
C ARG A 43 0.84 -0.60 5.48
N ALA A 44 0.69 -1.06 4.24
CA ALA A 44 0.59 -0.17 3.09
C ALA A 44 -0.61 0.76 3.22
N LEU A 45 -1.76 0.24 3.60
CA LEU A 45 -2.97 1.06 3.83
C LEU A 45 -2.75 2.11 4.91
N GLU A 46 -2.12 1.72 6.02
CA GLU A 46 -1.81 2.63 7.11
C GLU A 46 -0.91 3.77 6.65
N LEU A 47 0.14 3.45 5.88
CA LEU A 47 1.06 4.46 5.37
C LEU A 47 0.37 5.38 4.34
N ILE A 48 -0.51 4.85 3.51
CA ILE A 48 -1.29 5.65 2.57
C ILE A 48 -2.19 6.63 3.32
N ASP A 49 -2.86 6.17 4.38
CA ASP A 49 -3.73 7.03 5.20
C ASP A 49 -2.93 8.17 5.85
N LEU A 50 -1.72 7.88 6.36
CA LEU A 50 -0.85 8.91 6.90
C LEU A 50 -0.44 9.93 5.84
N THR A 51 -0.18 9.46 4.63
CA THR A 51 0.20 10.32 3.51
C THR A 51 -0.96 11.21 3.07
N LEU A 52 -2.19 10.67 3.07
CA LEU A 52 -3.38 11.44 2.72
C LEU A 52 -3.58 12.65 3.63
N GLU A 53 -3.19 12.54 4.90
CA GLU A 53 -3.30 13.67 5.83
C GLU A 53 -2.28 14.77 5.58
N CYS A 54 -1.22 14.47 4.82
CA CYS A 54 -0.13 15.41 4.60
C CYS A 54 -0.29 16.28 3.35
N TYR A 55 -1.20 15.95 2.44
CA TYR A 55 -1.21 16.55 1.11
C TYR A 55 -2.55 17.16 0.70
N SER A 56 -2.47 18.02 -0.33
CA SER A 56 -3.61 18.72 -0.91
C SER A 56 -4.56 17.75 -1.63
N GLN A 57 -5.73 18.25 -1.96
CA GLN A 57 -6.82 17.45 -2.53
C GLN A 57 -6.45 16.71 -3.82
N SER A 58 -5.67 17.31 -4.71
CA SER A 58 -5.32 16.64 -5.97
C SER A 58 -4.40 15.43 -5.73
N ARG A 59 -3.42 15.57 -4.85
CA ARG A 59 -2.56 14.44 -4.49
C ARG A 59 -3.31 13.37 -3.70
N ARG A 60 -4.28 13.80 -2.90
CA ARG A 60 -5.12 12.88 -2.15
C ARG A 60 -5.94 11.97 -3.07
N ARG A 61 -6.37 12.46 -4.23
CA ARG A 61 -7.09 11.63 -5.20
C ARG A 61 -6.24 10.47 -5.71
N GLU A 62 -4.99 10.74 -6.06
CA GLU A 62 -4.08 9.71 -6.54
C GLU A 62 -3.81 8.66 -5.46
N LEU A 63 -3.57 9.11 -4.23
CA LEU A 63 -3.33 8.22 -3.10
C LEU A 63 -4.59 7.43 -2.73
N ALA A 64 -5.75 8.04 -2.83
CA ALA A 64 -7.01 7.35 -2.57
C ALA A 64 -7.26 6.23 -3.58
N ARG A 65 -6.90 6.43 -4.85
CA ARG A 65 -6.98 5.37 -5.86
C ARG A 65 -6.06 4.22 -5.53
N LEU A 66 -4.83 4.52 -5.13
CA LEU A 66 -3.89 3.49 -4.71
C LEU A 66 -4.43 2.72 -3.50
N ARG A 67 -5.01 3.44 -2.54
CA ARG A 67 -5.62 2.84 -1.37
C ARG A 67 -6.75 1.88 -1.75
N GLU A 68 -7.60 2.28 -2.69
CA GLU A 68 -8.69 1.44 -3.16
C GLU A 68 -8.18 0.15 -3.81
N VAL A 69 -7.13 0.25 -4.62
CA VAL A 69 -6.54 -0.92 -5.27
C VAL A 69 -5.96 -1.87 -4.22
N VAL A 70 -5.20 -1.36 -3.25
CA VAL A 70 -4.60 -2.18 -2.19
C VAL A 70 -5.70 -2.83 -1.33
N ALA A 71 -6.72 -2.07 -0.96
CA ALA A 71 -7.84 -2.58 -0.18
C ALA A 71 -8.61 -3.66 -0.95
N HIS A 72 -8.81 -3.46 -2.24
CA HIS A 72 -9.47 -4.44 -3.10
C HIS A 72 -8.68 -5.75 -3.16
N CYS A 73 -7.36 -5.68 -3.32
CA CYS A 73 -6.50 -6.86 -3.31
C CYS A 73 -6.60 -7.61 -1.97
N LEU A 74 -6.68 -6.87 -0.87
CA LEU A 74 -6.79 -7.48 0.46
C LEU A 74 -8.12 -8.23 0.63
N VAL A 75 -9.23 -7.64 0.17
CA VAL A 75 -10.56 -8.22 0.32
C VAL A 75 -10.84 -9.33 -0.69
N GLN A 76 -10.36 -9.18 -1.92
CA GLN A 76 -10.70 -10.05 -3.06
C GLN A 76 -9.64 -11.11 -3.36
N SER A 77 -8.63 -11.22 -2.53
CA SER A 77 -7.47 -12.07 -2.78
C SER A 77 -7.80 -13.52 -3.06
N ASP A 78 -8.89 -14.04 -2.48
CA ASP A 78 -9.28 -15.45 -2.65
C ASP A 78 -10.24 -15.68 -3.81
N ARG A 79 -10.74 -14.63 -4.43
CA ARG A 79 -11.82 -14.70 -5.43
C ARG A 79 -11.39 -14.37 -6.85
N TYR A 80 -10.34 -13.58 -7.00
CA TYR A 80 -9.93 -13.06 -8.30
C TYR A 80 -8.49 -13.41 -8.60
N PRO A 81 -8.17 -13.65 -9.90
CA PRO A 81 -6.80 -13.99 -10.30
C PRO A 81 -5.85 -12.80 -10.32
N VAL A 82 -6.31 -11.62 -9.94
CA VAL A 82 -5.45 -10.44 -9.87
C VAL A 82 -4.40 -10.63 -8.79
N THR A 83 -3.14 -10.56 -9.15
CA THR A 83 -2.02 -10.69 -8.22
C THR A 83 -1.38 -9.34 -7.97
N LEU A 84 -0.60 -9.24 -6.89
CA LEU A 84 0.13 -8.01 -6.58
C LEU A 84 1.23 -7.72 -7.59
N SER A 85 1.69 -8.73 -8.32
CA SER A 85 2.63 -8.52 -9.43
C SER A 85 2.07 -7.59 -10.49
N ASP A 86 0.75 -7.62 -10.71
CA ASP A 86 0.08 -6.76 -11.68
C ASP A 86 0.15 -5.30 -11.27
N LEU A 87 0.31 -5.01 -9.98
CA LEU A 87 0.40 -3.65 -9.45
C LEU A 87 1.80 -3.05 -9.57
N ARG A 88 2.81 -3.88 -9.80
CA ARG A 88 4.19 -3.45 -9.89
C ARG A 88 4.60 -2.93 -11.28
N CYS A 89 3.76 -3.09 -12.23
CA CYS A 89 4.03 -2.69 -13.60
C CYS A 89 4.03 -1.19 -13.84
#